data_034ce9a94a268a6ecdb8522f91741c53
#
_entry.id   034ce9a94a268a6ecdb8522f91741c53
#
_cell.length_a   1.000
_cell.length_b   1.000
_cell.length_c   1.000
_cell.angle_alpha   90.00
_cell.angle_beta   90.00
_cell.angle_gamma   90.00
#
_symmetry.space_group_name_H-M   'P 1'
#
loop_
_entity.id
_entity.type
_entity.pdbx_description
1 polymer ?
#
loop_
_entity_poly.entity_id
_entity_poly.type
_entity_poly.pdbx_seq_one_letter_code
_entity_poly.pdbx_strand_id
1 'polypeptide(L)'
;MLPPISGCIHLSVSGGCGGTTWGLQHARQVLDSGDHVVWICEEIPDGNRFSQLFVNVSPSAVSKLHLSAIGDNTEIGIKSAIDLLSVMENISLVVVDDWTAKTGRPSSDLRNSMQTLITKCSERDVAMIAISSAYEDAAGSGWKARGGLKQCETWFLHRGQVDSMYRELHIQDDMTEYMLSDEGFTPRK
;
A
#
# COMPACT_ATOMS: atom_id res chain seq x y z
N MET A 1 15.56 1.33 -6.93
CA MET A 1 14.21 1.04 -7.44
C MET A 1 13.52 0.20 -6.39
N LEU A 2 12.22 0.40 -6.15
CA LEU A 2 11.44 -0.46 -5.26
C LEU A 2 11.31 -1.87 -5.86
N PRO A 3 11.12 -2.93 -5.04
CA PRO A 3 10.87 -4.26 -5.55
C PRO A 3 9.56 -4.28 -6.35
N PRO A 4 9.49 -5.01 -7.47
CA PRO A 4 8.27 -5.14 -8.24
C PRO A 4 7.19 -5.85 -7.41
N ILE A 5 5.93 -5.49 -7.67
CA ILE A 5 4.79 -6.13 -7.03
C ILE A 5 4.11 -7.04 -8.04
N SER A 6 3.97 -8.30 -7.68
CA SER A 6 3.16 -9.28 -8.39
C SER A 6 2.13 -9.88 -7.43
N GLY A 7 0.87 -9.93 -7.86
CA GLY A 7 -0.22 -10.40 -7.00
C GLY A 7 -0.52 -9.45 -5.83
N CYS A 8 -0.86 -10.00 -4.67
CA CYS A 8 -1.20 -9.22 -3.48
C CYS A 8 -0.05 -9.18 -2.48
N ILE A 9 0.31 -8.00 -2.02
CA ILE A 9 1.17 -7.81 -0.85
C ILE A 9 0.40 -7.14 0.29
N HIS A 10 0.68 -7.57 1.50
CA HIS A 10 0.28 -6.92 2.73
C HIS A 10 1.48 -6.21 3.32
N LEU A 11 1.60 -4.90 3.06
CA LEU A 11 2.65 -4.07 3.61
C LEU A 11 2.28 -3.65 5.04
N SER A 12 2.93 -4.26 6.01
CA SER A 12 2.74 -3.94 7.43
C SER A 12 3.82 -2.96 7.88
N VAL A 13 3.40 -1.79 8.38
CA VAL A 13 4.27 -0.62 8.53
C VAL A 13 4.31 -0.16 9.99
N SER A 14 5.50 -0.01 10.55
CA SER A 14 5.62 0.65 11.86
C SER A 14 5.36 2.16 11.75
N GLY A 15 4.85 2.76 12.82
CA GLY A 15 4.39 4.15 12.81
C GLY A 15 5.40 5.14 12.22
N GLY A 16 4.98 5.96 11.28
CA GLY A 16 5.80 7.00 10.65
C GLY A 16 6.91 6.49 9.71
N CYS A 17 6.82 5.25 9.24
CA CYS A 17 7.82 4.68 8.32
C CYS A 17 7.52 4.91 6.84
N GLY A 18 6.38 5.52 6.48
CA GLY A 18 6.11 5.97 5.13
C GLY A 18 5.38 4.94 4.25
N GLY A 19 4.46 4.15 4.82
CA GLY A 19 3.64 3.20 4.05
C GLY A 19 2.92 3.85 2.89
N THR A 20 2.21 4.95 3.13
CA THR A 20 1.56 5.75 2.07
C THR A 20 2.55 6.19 0.98
N THR A 21 3.76 6.65 1.38
CA THR A 21 4.83 7.01 0.42
C THR A 21 5.25 5.83 -0.44
N TRP A 22 5.36 4.64 0.16
CA TRP A 22 5.67 3.40 -0.55
C TRP A 22 4.62 3.09 -1.63
N GLY A 23 3.36 3.11 -1.22
CA GLY A 23 2.23 2.92 -2.15
C GLY A 23 2.20 3.96 -3.26
N LEU A 24 2.40 5.25 -2.94
CA LEU A 24 2.41 6.35 -3.93
C LEU A 24 3.55 6.20 -4.95
N GLN A 25 4.73 5.70 -4.56
CA GLN A 25 5.81 5.45 -5.51
C GLN A 25 5.46 4.32 -6.49
N HIS A 26 4.81 3.25 -6.04
CA HIS A 26 4.31 2.21 -6.93
C HIS A 26 3.19 2.72 -7.84
N ALA A 27 2.26 3.49 -7.28
CA ALA A 27 1.20 4.14 -8.05
C ALA A 27 1.78 5.02 -9.16
N ARG A 28 2.80 5.85 -8.85
CA ARG A 28 3.50 6.66 -9.84
C ARG A 28 4.07 5.81 -10.98
N GLN A 29 4.75 4.70 -10.68
CA GLN A 29 5.34 3.83 -11.71
C GLN A 29 4.27 3.28 -12.67
N VAL A 30 3.11 2.87 -12.14
CA VAL A 30 1.99 2.39 -12.94
C VAL A 30 1.39 3.51 -13.80
N LEU A 31 1.20 4.70 -13.24
CA LEU A 31 0.67 5.86 -13.96
C LEU A 31 1.63 6.32 -15.08
N ASP A 32 2.95 6.29 -14.83
CA ASP A 32 3.98 6.62 -15.83
C ASP A 32 4.00 5.60 -16.99
N SER A 33 3.65 4.33 -16.74
CA SER A 33 3.49 3.33 -17.81
C SER A 33 2.16 3.45 -18.58
N GLY A 34 1.26 4.31 -18.14
CA GLY A 34 0.02 4.62 -18.84
C GLY A 34 -1.19 3.83 -18.38
N ASP A 35 -1.09 3.07 -17.31
CA ASP A 35 -2.17 2.29 -16.72
C ASP A 35 -2.89 3.04 -15.61
N HIS A 36 -4.02 2.48 -15.15
CA HIS A 36 -4.85 3.05 -14.10
C HIS A 36 -4.50 2.47 -12.73
N VAL A 37 -4.61 3.33 -11.71
CA VAL A 37 -4.47 2.97 -10.30
C VAL A 37 -5.77 3.26 -9.57
N VAL A 38 -6.24 2.33 -8.76
CA VAL A 38 -7.33 2.53 -7.80
C VAL A 38 -6.72 2.66 -6.41
N TRP A 39 -7.00 3.77 -5.73
CA TRP A 39 -6.50 4.07 -4.38
C TRP A 39 -7.66 4.29 -3.43
N ILE A 40 -7.73 3.48 -2.39
CA ILE A 40 -8.71 3.57 -1.31
C ILE A 40 -7.96 3.98 -0.04
N CYS A 41 -8.42 5.00 0.66
CA CYS A 41 -7.82 5.46 1.91
C CYS A 41 -8.88 6.04 2.84
N GLU A 42 -8.56 6.09 4.13
CA GLU A 42 -9.36 6.81 5.11
C GLU A 42 -9.28 8.32 4.87
N GLU A 43 -8.05 8.84 4.76
CA GLU A 43 -7.76 10.25 4.49
C GLU A 43 -6.94 10.40 3.20
N ILE A 44 -7.15 11.52 2.51
CA ILE A 44 -6.34 11.86 1.32
C ILE A 44 -4.86 11.92 1.73
N PRO A 45 -3.95 11.31 0.98
CA PRO A 45 -2.52 11.43 1.20
C PRO A 45 -2.07 12.89 1.32
N ASP A 46 -1.09 13.15 2.17
CA ASP A 46 -0.54 14.50 2.37
C ASP A 46 -0.18 15.16 1.03
N GLY A 47 -0.73 16.36 0.79
CA GLY A 47 -0.60 17.07 -0.49
C GLY A 47 0.82 17.46 -0.82
N ASN A 48 1.68 17.77 0.18
CA ASN A 48 3.09 18.08 -0.04
C ASN A 48 3.83 16.81 -0.49
N ARG A 49 3.58 15.69 0.21
CA ARG A 49 4.17 14.39 -0.15
C ARG A 49 3.73 13.94 -1.54
N PHE A 50 2.45 14.10 -1.86
CA PHE A 50 1.95 13.82 -3.20
C PHE A 50 2.66 14.68 -4.25
N SER A 51 2.75 15.98 -4.03
CA SER A 51 3.41 16.92 -4.95
C SER A 51 4.89 16.60 -5.14
N GLN A 52 5.62 16.23 -4.08
CA GLN A 52 7.02 15.81 -4.16
C GLN A 52 7.21 14.58 -5.07
N LEU A 53 6.38 13.55 -4.86
CA LEU A 53 6.51 12.30 -5.60
C LEU A 53 6.01 12.42 -7.06
N PHE A 54 5.04 13.29 -7.34
CA PHE A 54 4.40 13.41 -8.65
C PHE A 54 4.84 14.62 -9.46
N VAL A 55 5.90 15.33 -9.04
CA VAL A 55 6.39 16.56 -9.67
C VAL A 55 6.65 16.41 -11.17
N ASN A 56 7.09 15.25 -11.63
CA ASN A 56 7.41 14.97 -13.04
C ASN A 56 6.36 14.10 -13.74
N VAL A 57 5.22 13.82 -13.10
CA VAL A 57 4.14 13.03 -13.69
C VAL A 57 3.22 13.96 -14.47
N SER A 58 2.89 13.59 -15.71
CA SER A 58 2.01 14.42 -16.53
C SER A 58 0.59 14.48 -15.98
N PRO A 59 -0.15 15.59 -16.16
CA PRO A 59 -1.55 15.68 -15.75
C PRO A 59 -2.43 14.56 -16.34
N SER A 60 -2.14 14.13 -17.56
CA SER A 60 -2.86 13.02 -18.20
C SER A 60 -2.59 11.67 -17.52
N ALA A 61 -1.39 11.46 -16.98
CA ALA A 61 -1.09 10.27 -16.19
C ALA A 61 -1.77 10.35 -14.81
N VAL A 62 -1.69 11.51 -14.13
CA VAL A 62 -2.36 11.70 -12.82
C VAL A 62 -3.88 11.51 -12.93
N SER A 63 -4.51 11.87 -14.06
CA SER A 63 -5.96 11.66 -14.26
C SER A 63 -6.39 10.18 -14.26
N LYS A 64 -5.45 9.25 -14.33
CA LYS A 64 -5.68 7.81 -14.24
C LYS A 64 -5.61 7.27 -12.80
N LEU A 65 -5.37 8.13 -11.82
CA LEU A 65 -5.46 7.79 -10.41
C LEU A 65 -6.90 7.97 -9.92
N HIS A 66 -7.57 6.87 -9.63
CA HIS A 66 -8.92 6.82 -9.06
C HIS A 66 -8.81 6.76 -7.54
N LEU A 67 -8.79 7.93 -6.89
CA LEU A 67 -8.64 8.05 -5.45
C LEU A 67 -9.99 8.18 -4.77
N SER A 68 -10.25 7.33 -3.77
CA SER A 68 -11.43 7.34 -2.91
C SER A 68 -11.02 7.53 -1.45
N ALA A 69 -11.21 8.73 -0.91
CA ALA A 69 -11.08 9.00 0.51
C ALA A 69 -12.47 8.87 1.17
N ILE A 70 -12.63 7.89 2.03
CA ILE A 70 -13.94 7.40 2.48
C ILE A 70 -14.13 7.42 3.99
N GLY A 71 -13.18 8.03 4.72
CA GLY A 71 -13.20 8.02 6.17
C GLY A 71 -13.27 6.58 6.71
N ASP A 72 -14.02 6.36 7.77
CA ASP A 72 -14.17 5.06 8.44
C ASP A 72 -14.90 3.99 7.59
N ASN A 73 -15.26 4.29 6.33
CA ASN A 73 -16.10 3.42 5.49
C ASN A 73 -15.29 2.63 4.45
N THR A 74 -14.18 2.04 4.84
CA THR A 74 -13.27 1.28 3.95
C THR A 74 -14.00 0.24 3.10
N GLU A 75 -15.05 -0.40 3.63
CA GLU A 75 -15.86 -1.37 2.91
C GLU A 75 -16.57 -0.79 1.68
N ILE A 76 -17.02 0.48 1.76
CA ILE A 76 -17.63 1.19 0.61
C ILE A 76 -16.59 1.42 -0.48
N GLY A 77 -15.39 1.84 -0.13
CA GLY A 77 -14.29 2.01 -1.08
C GLY A 77 -13.89 0.70 -1.74
N ILE A 78 -13.82 -0.39 -0.98
CA ILE A 78 -13.54 -1.72 -1.50
C ILE A 78 -14.60 -2.14 -2.51
N LYS A 79 -15.88 -1.95 -2.21
CA LYS A 79 -16.97 -2.24 -3.13
C LYS A 79 -16.84 -1.43 -4.42
N SER A 80 -16.59 -0.14 -4.32
CA SER A 80 -16.36 0.73 -5.48
C SER A 80 -15.16 0.28 -6.33
N ALA A 81 -14.09 -0.19 -5.70
CA ALA A 81 -12.93 -0.74 -6.42
C ALA A 81 -13.28 -2.03 -7.18
N ILE A 82 -14.06 -2.93 -6.57
CA ILE A 82 -14.56 -4.15 -7.22
C ILE A 82 -15.44 -3.80 -8.44
N ASP A 83 -16.29 -2.80 -8.31
CA ASP A 83 -17.14 -2.33 -9.41
C ASP A 83 -16.27 -1.74 -10.54
N LEU A 84 -15.27 -0.91 -10.22
CA LEU A 84 -14.31 -0.37 -11.20
C LEU A 84 -13.53 -1.49 -11.89
N LEU A 85 -13.00 -2.46 -11.14
CA LEU A 85 -12.33 -3.63 -11.69
C LEU A 85 -13.24 -4.44 -12.63
N SER A 86 -14.55 -4.37 -12.48
CA SER A 86 -15.49 -5.12 -13.31
C SER A 86 -15.79 -4.44 -14.64
N VAL A 87 -15.62 -3.12 -14.73
CA VAL A 87 -16.02 -2.32 -15.92
C VAL A 87 -14.84 -1.64 -16.62
N MET A 88 -13.71 -1.44 -15.92
CA MET A 88 -12.54 -0.80 -16.52
C MET A 88 -11.47 -1.83 -16.85
N GLU A 89 -10.93 -1.70 -18.06
CA GLU A 89 -9.68 -2.35 -18.46
C GLU A 89 -8.48 -1.50 -18.07
N ASN A 90 -7.28 -2.06 -18.12
CA ASN A 90 -6.01 -1.37 -17.83
C ASN A 90 -5.85 -0.81 -16.40
N ILE A 91 -6.58 -1.34 -15.42
CA ILE A 91 -6.22 -1.16 -14.01
C ILE A 91 -5.10 -2.15 -13.72
N SER A 92 -3.93 -1.65 -13.33
CA SER A 92 -2.75 -2.49 -13.04
C SER A 92 -2.38 -2.50 -11.56
N LEU A 93 -2.93 -1.58 -10.76
CA LEU A 93 -2.67 -1.54 -9.32
C LEU A 93 -3.91 -1.10 -8.53
N VAL A 94 -4.17 -1.81 -7.44
CA VAL A 94 -5.10 -1.40 -6.38
C VAL A 94 -4.32 -1.18 -5.09
N VAL A 95 -4.49 -0.04 -4.44
CA VAL A 95 -3.92 0.26 -3.12
C VAL A 95 -5.05 0.47 -2.11
N VAL A 96 -4.98 -0.21 -0.98
CA VAL A 96 -5.85 0.05 0.18
C VAL A 96 -4.95 0.53 1.31
N ASP A 97 -4.93 1.84 1.50
CA ASP A 97 -4.07 2.51 2.47
C ASP A 97 -4.77 2.60 3.83
N ASP A 98 -4.07 2.18 4.89
CA ASP A 98 -4.59 2.06 6.25
C ASP A 98 -5.91 1.25 6.34
N TRP A 99 -5.93 0.04 5.71
CA TRP A 99 -7.12 -0.80 5.68
C TRP A 99 -7.56 -1.32 7.06
N THR A 100 -6.73 -1.20 8.08
CA THR A 100 -7.07 -1.56 9.47
C THR A 100 -6.99 -0.34 10.38
N ALA A 101 -7.88 -0.25 11.35
CA ALA A 101 -7.72 0.73 12.42
C ALA A 101 -6.36 0.57 13.14
N LYS A 102 -5.83 1.65 13.67
CA LYS A 102 -4.54 1.69 14.40
C LYS A 102 -4.53 0.81 15.65
N THR A 103 -5.71 0.49 16.20
CA THR A 103 -5.91 -0.35 17.38
C THR A 103 -7.01 -1.37 17.13
N GLY A 104 -6.98 -2.49 17.86
CA GLY A 104 -7.99 -3.54 17.72
C GLY A 104 -7.75 -4.48 16.54
N ARG A 105 -8.77 -5.25 16.22
CA ARG A 105 -8.79 -6.18 15.08
C ARG A 105 -9.81 -5.70 14.05
N PRO A 106 -9.55 -5.85 12.76
CA PRO A 106 -10.56 -5.54 11.74
C PRO A 106 -11.80 -6.43 11.92
N SER A 107 -12.96 -5.89 11.58
CA SER A 107 -14.23 -6.63 11.60
C SER A 107 -14.18 -7.86 10.67
N SER A 108 -15.07 -8.82 10.89
CA SER A 108 -15.24 -9.95 9.97
C SER A 108 -15.64 -9.47 8.57
N ASP A 109 -16.49 -8.46 8.50
CA ASP A 109 -17.05 -7.94 7.25
C ASP A 109 -15.99 -7.22 6.43
N LEU A 110 -15.18 -6.39 7.07
CA LEU A 110 -14.02 -5.76 6.42
C LEU A 110 -13.03 -6.80 5.89
N ARG A 111 -12.73 -7.85 6.69
CA ARG A 111 -11.85 -8.93 6.22
C ARG A 111 -12.42 -9.70 5.03
N ASN A 112 -13.73 -9.96 5.04
CA ASN A 112 -14.41 -10.62 3.94
C ASN A 112 -14.39 -9.73 2.68
N SER A 113 -14.64 -8.44 2.83
CA SER A 113 -14.55 -7.46 1.74
C SER A 113 -13.15 -7.41 1.15
N MET A 114 -12.11 -7.35 1.97
CA MET A 114 -10.71 -7.41 1.52
C MET A 114 -10.41 -8.72 0.79
N GLN A 115 -10.88 -9.86 1.30
CA GLN A 115 -10.67 -11.15 0.64
C GLN A 115 -11.35 -11.21 -0.74
N THR A 116 -12.55 -10.62 -0.87
CA THR A 116 -13.25 -10.50 -2.16
C THR A 116 -12.45 -9.63 -3.13
N LEU A 117 -11.91 -8.49 -2.68
CA LEU A 117 -11.08 -7.62 -3.51
C LEU A 117 -9.80 -8.32 -3.97
N ILE A 118 -9.11 -9.03 -3.06
CA ILE A 118 -7.90 -9.81 -3.38
C ILE A 118 -8.20 -10.84 -4.47
N THR A 119 -9.30 -11.59 -4.32
CA THR A 119 -9.72 -12.56 -5.33
C THR A 119 -9.98 -11.89 -6.68
N LYS A 120 -10.67 -10.74 -6.65
CA LYS A 120 -10.98 -10.00 -7.88
C LYS A 120 -9.74 -9.45 -8.57
N CYS A 121 -8.77 -8.93 -7.82
CA CYS A 121 -7.47 -8.51 -8.36
C CYS A 121 -6.73 -9.69 -8.99
N SER A 122 -6.69 -10.84 -8.30
CA SER A 122 -6.03 -12.05 -8.80
C SER A 122 -6.66 -12.58 -10.08
N GLU A 123 -7.99 -12.59 -10.19
CA GLU A 123 -8.72 -13.02 -11.41
C GLU A 123 -8.40 -12.15 -12.63
N ARG A 124 -7.97 -10.92 -12.40
CA ARG A 124 -7.69 -9.94 -13.46
C ARG A 124 -6.20 -9.65 -13.66
N ASP A 125 -5.33 -10.38 -12.96
CA ASP A 125 -3.87 -10.15 -12.95
C ASP A 125 -3.50 -8.70 -12.57
N VAL A 126 -4.23 -8.12 -11.60
CA VAL A 126 -4.02 -6.78 -11.06
C VAL A 126 -3.22 -6.88 -9.78
N ALA A 127 -2.11 -6.14 -9.70
CA ALA A 127 -1.33 -6.05 -8.48
C ALA A 127 -2.11 -5.33 -7.36
N MET A 128 -1.92 -5.77 -6.11
CA MET A 128 -2.58 -5.15 -4.96
C MET A 128 -1.60 -4.89 -3.82
N ILE A 129 -1.70 -3.71 -3.20
CA ILE A 129 -1.01 -3.35 -1.97
C ILE A 129 -2.06 -3.07 -0.90
N ALA A 130 -2.06 -3.87 0.17
CA ALA A 130 -2.83 -3.58 1.38
C ALA A 130 -1.88 -3.05 2.46
N ILE A 131 -2.02 -1.80 2.88
CA ILE A 131 -1.16 -1.17 3.88
C ILE A 131 -1.86 -1.20 5.23
N SER A 132 -1.17 -1.66 6.27
CA SER A 132 -1.65 -1.65 7.65
C SER A 132 -0.55 -1.33 8.65
N SER A 133 -0.94 -1.00 9.86
CA SER A 133 0.02 -0.80 10.95
C SER A 133 0.67 -2.13 11.38
N ALA A 134 1.98 -2.12 11.57
CA ALA A 134 2.72 -3.16 12.28
C ALA A 134 2.74 -2.89 13.79
N TYR A 135 2.92 -3.93 14.58
CA TYR A 135 3.16 -3.83 16.00
C TYR A 135 4.22 -4.84 16.45
N GLU A 136 4.97 -4.49 17.48
CA GLU A 136 5.86 -5.44 18.13
C GLU A 136 5.07 -6.28 19.13
N ASP A 137 5.34 -7.57 19.16
CA ASP A 137 4.78 -8.45 20.19
C ASP A 137 5.46 -8.17 21.54
N ALA A 138 4.65 -8.07 22.57
CA ALA A 138 5.13 -7.91 23.95
C ALA A 138 6.08 -9.03 24.41
N ALA A 139 6.04 -10.20 23.77
CA ALA A 139 6.95 -11.32 23.99
C ALA A 139 8.30 -11.19 23.27
N GLY A 140 8.56 -10.09 22.51
CA GLY A 140 9.80 -9.87 21.76
C GLY A 140 9.97 -10.81 20.56
N SER A 141 8.90 -11.41 20.04
CA SER A 141 8.93 -12.33 18.90
C SER A 141 9.00 -11.63 17.53
N GLY A 142 9.30 -10.32 17.51
CA GLY A 142 9.42 -9.53 16.28
C GLY A 142 8.14 -8.81 15.85
N TRP A 143 8.17 -8.26 14.65
CA TRP A 143 7.07 -7.50 14.05
C TRP A 143 5.90 -8.40 13.65
N LYS A 144 4.69 -7.95 13.93
CA LYS A 144 3.45 -8.61 13.51
C LYS A 144 2.56 -7.67 12.72
N ALA A 145 1.94 -8.22 11.70
CA ALA A 145 0.97 -7.49 10.87
C ALA A 145 -0.38 -7.44 11.58
N ARG A 146 -0.99 -6.26 11.57
CA ARG A 146 -2.36 -6.10 12.02
C ARG A 146 -3.31 -6.60 10.93
N GLY A 147 -4.17 -7.56 11.26
CA GLY A 147 -5.18 -8.06 10.34
C GLY A 147 -4.60 -8.90 9.20
N GLY A 148 -4.01 -10.05 9.49
CA GLY A 148 -3.45 -10.91 8.43
C GLY A 148 -4.42 -11.20 7.28
N LEU A 149 -3.94 -11.09 6.04
CA LEU A 149 -4.66 -11.37 4.80
C LEU A 149 -4.18 -12.68 4.20
N LYS A 150 -5.11 -13.58 3.92
CA LYS A 150 -4.81 -14.83 3.20
C LYS A 150 -4.50 -14.49 1.73
N GLN A 151 -3.61 -15.25 1.10
CA GLN A 151 -3.19 -15.08 -0.30
C GLN A 151 -2.37 -13.80 -0.59
N CYS A 152 -2.02 -13.02 0.45
CA CYS A 152 -1.09 -11.92 0.31
C CYS A 152 0.24 -12.29 0.97
N GLU A 153 1.34 -11.97 0.30
CA GLU A 153 2.65 -12.02 0.93
C GLU A 153 2.75 -10.85 1.91
N THR A 154 3.22 -11.11 3.13
CA THR A 154 3.37 -10.05 4.14
C THR A 154 4.79 -9.49 4.11
N TRP A 155 4.89 -8.19 3.88
CA TRP A 155 6.12 -7.43 3.94
C TRP A 155 6.10 -6.51 5.16
N PHE A 156 7.25 -6.34 5.82
CA PHE A 156 7.37 -5.45 6.98
C PHE A 156 8.27 -4.27 6.65
N LEU A 157 7.77 -3.06 6.87
CA LEU A 157 8.51 -1.82 6.72
C LEU A 157 8.63 -1.12 8.08
N HIS A 158 9.85 -1.00 8.59
CA HIS A 158 10.10 -0.36 9.87
C HIS A 158 11.39 0.46 9.88
N ARG A 159 11.66 1.16 10.97
CA ARG A 159 12.91 1.91 11.14
C ARG A 159 14.04 0.96 11.49
N GLY A 160 15.18 1.12 10.83
CA GLY A 160 16.41 0.50 11.27
C GLY A 160 16.85 1.04 12.63
N GLN A 161 17.62 0.27 13.38
CA GLN A 161 18.03 0.62 14.73
C GLN A 161 19.01 1.81 14.80
N VAL A 162 19.73 2.11 13.73
CA VAL A 162 20.90 2.98 13.75
C VAL A 162 20.62 4.40 13.24
N ASP A 163 19.69 4.60 12.30
CA ASP A 163 19.44 5.92 11.70
C ASP A 163 17.94 6.12 11.36
N SER A 164 17.40 7.27 11.77
CA SER A 164 16.01 7.63 11.54
C SER A 164 15.68 7.89 10.05
N MET A 165 16.68 8.09 9.19
CA MET A 165 16.50 8.31 7.75
C MET A 165 16.34 7.00 6.97
N TYR A 166 16.82 5.89 7.52
CA TYR A 166 16.74 4.60 6.87
C TYR A 166 15.51 3.82 7.34
N ARG A 167 15.00 3.00 6.45
CA ARG A 167 13.91 2.06 6.67
C ARG A 167 14.35 0.69 6.20
N GLU A 168 14.00 -0.31 6.95
CA GLU A 168 14.22 -1.71 6.63
C GLU A 168 12.95 -2.29 6.07
N LEU A 169 13.05 -2.86 4.87
CA LEU A 169 12.00 -3.68 4.27
C LEU A 169 12.38 -5.14 4.42
N HIS A 170 11.55 -5.89 5.11
CA HIS A 170 11.69 -7.34 5.26
C HIS A 170 10.66 -8.05 4.38
N ILE A 171 11.16 -8.92 3.51
CA ILE A 171 10.38 -9.80 2.63
C ILE A 171 10.88 -11.22 2.91
N GLN A 172 10.07 -12.05 3.57
CA GLN A 172 10.49 -13.37 4.05
C GLN A 172 11.77 -13.27 4.91
N ASP A 173 12.85 -13.92 4.50
CA ASP A 173 14.15 -13.89 5.19
C ASP A 173 15.10 -12.79 4.67
N ASP A 174 14.71 -12.08 3.61
CA ASP A 174 15.51 -11.02 3.02
C ASP A 174 15.20 -9.66 3.65
N MET A 175 16.25 -8.84 3.85
CA MET A 175 16.16 -7.47 4.34
C MET A 175 16.87 -6.53 3.39
N THR A 176 16.19 -5.45 3.04
CA THR A 176 16.75 -4.35 2.23
C THR A 176 16.56 -3.03 2.94
N GLU A 177 17.65 -2.24 3.02
CA GLU A 177 17.58 -0.89 3.57
C GLU A 177 17.23 0.14 2.48
N TYR A 178 16.36 1.07 2.83
CA TYR A 178 15.96 2.20 2.00
C TYR A 178 16.15 3.51 2.74
N MET A 179 16.66 4.52 2.05
CA MET A 179 16.62 5.90 2.53
C MET A 179 15.26 6.51 2.14
N LEU A 180 14.57 7.12 3.10
CA LEU A 180 13.36 7.89 2.86
C LEU A 180 13.69 9.38 2.80
N SER A 181 13.49 9.98 1.64
CA SER A 181 13.71 11.41 1.35
C SER A 181 12.45 12.04 0.74
N ASP A 182 12.57 13.29 0.29
CA ASP A 182 11.51 13.98 -0.45
C ASP A 182 11.22 13.31 -1.80
N GLU A 183 12.21 12.64 -2.39
CA GLU A 183 12.05 11.86 -3.63
C GLU A 183 11.41 10.47 -3.39
N GLY A 184 11.14 10.13 -2.13
CA GLY A 184 10.61 8.85 -1.70
C GLY A 184 11.70 7.88 -1.23
N PHE A 185 11.44 6.59 -1.41
CA PHE A 185 12.36 5.51 -1.03
C PHE A 185 13.39 5.24 -2.11
N THR A 186 14.66 5.25 -1.73
CA THR A 186 15.78 4.83 -2.58
C THR A 186 16.58 3.73 -1.86
N PRO A 187 16.94 2.62 -2.54
CA PRO A 187 17.75 1.59 -1.92
C PRO A 187 19.08 2.16 -1.42
N ARG A 188 19.52 1.74 -0.25
CA ARG A 188 20.87 2.02 0.24
C ARG A 188 21.88 1.24 -0.62
N LYS A 189 22.85 1.96 -1.15
CA LYS A 189 23.96 1.36 -1.90
C LYS A 189 24.99 0.75 -0.97
#